data_2f4c973bbb204224ab7c1cbd02b9c742
#
_entry.id   2f4c973bbb204224ab7c1cbd02b9c742
#
_cell.length_a   1.000
_cell.length_b   1.000
_cell.length_c   1.000
_cell.angle_alpha   90.00
_cell.angle_beta   90.00
_cell.angle_gamma   90.00
#
_symmetry.space_group_name_H-M   'P 1'
#
loop_
_entity.id
_entity.type
_entity.pdbx_description
1 polymer ?
#
loop_
_entity_poly.entity_id
_entity_poly.type
_entity_poly.pdbx_seq_one_letter_code
_entity_poly.pdbx_strand_id
1 'polypeptide(L)'
;MDVSNFTSFETNSSWINGIGGARVPVLGKGNIHIVTSVNGARKKYTISDVLYAPSIVINPFSVGAVTAEGGEVHFTESQAFIERNRTLKMTATRIDNKLYRLDIAVLRDNEAFIARPFQRSLQDWHQTIGHIGYSKLIIT
;
A
#
# COMPACT_ATOMS: atom_id res chain seq x y z
N MET A 1 5.31 6.74 6.63
CA MET A 1 3.83 6.85 6.71
C MET A 1 3.50 7.78 7.86
N ASP A 2 2.45 8.59 7.73
CA ASP A 2 1.99 9.52 8.76
C ASP A 2 0.75 8.93 9.45
N VAL A 3 0.54 9.22 10.76
CA VAL A 3 -0.65 8.80 11.52
C VAL A 3 -1.93 9.32 10.85
N SER A 4 -1.91 10.49 10.22
CA SER A 4 -3.06 11.05 9.49
C SER A 4 -3.55 10.20 8.29
N ASN A 5 -2.79 9.19 7.88
CA ASN A 5 -3.19 8.25 6.83
C ASN A 5 -4.07 7.10 7.36
N PHE A 6 -4.19 6.97 8.67
CA PHE A 6 -5.00 5.93 9.28
C PHE A 6 -6.45 6.40 9.47
N THR A 7 -7.39 5.55 9.11
CA THR A 7 -8.83 5.75 9.33
C THR A 7 -9.28 5.27 10.69
N SER A 8 -8.55 4.30 11.25
CA SER A 8 -8.64 3.90 12.65
C SER A 8 -7.23 3.67 13.15
N PHE A 9 -6.95 4.03 14.38
CA PHE A 9 -5.61 3.91 14.95
C PHE A 9 -5.68 3.56 16.43
N GLU A 10 -4.95 2.53 16.81
CA GLU A 10 -4.75 2.13 18.19
C GLU A 10 -3.27 2.25 18.55
N THR A 11 -2.98 2.93 19.63
CA THR A 11 -1.62 3.00 20.18
C THR A 11 -1.23 1.62 20.69
N ASN A 12 -0.09 1.14 20.25
CA ASN A 12 0.45 -0.16 20.67
C ASN A 12 1.98 -0.07 20.71
N SER A 13 2.58 -0.51 21.80
CA SER A 13 4.05 -0.62 21.91
C SER A 13 4.47 -2.06 21.63
N SER A 14 5.05 -2.27 20.47
CA SER A 14 5.59 -3.57 20.06
C SER A 14 6.86 -3.37 19.22
N TRP A 15 7.43 -4.45 18.72
CA TRP A 15 8.67 -4.42 17.97
C TRP A 15 8.57 -5.27 16.71
N ILE A 16 9.17 -4.81 15.64
CA ILE A 16 9.43 -5.62 14.44
C ILE A 16 10.90 -6.01 14.47
N ASN A 17 11.17 -7.29 14.28
CA ASN A 17 12.53 -7.77 14.11
C ASN A 17 13.00 -7.47 12.69
N GLY A 18 13.99 -6.63 12.57
CA GLY A 18 14.65 -6.32 11.30
C GLY A 18 15.81 -7.26 10.99
N ILE A 19 16.39 -7.06 9.83
CA ILE A 19 17.60 -7.79 9.39
C ILE A 19 18.76 -7.48 10.34
N GLY A 20 19.52 -8.51 10.69
CA GLY A 20 20.67 -8.37 11.61
C GLY A 20 20.30 -8.23 13.08
N GLY A 21 19.07 -8.58 13.47
CA GLY A 21 18.62 -8.54 14.86
C GLY A 21 18.23 -7.14 15.36
N ALA A 22 18.21 -6.15 14.47
CA ALA A 22 17.71 -4.81 14.82
C ALA A 22 16.24 -4.88 15.21
N ARG A 23 15.87 -4.18 16.30
CA ARG A 23 14.47 -4.02 16.71
C ARG A 23 13.96 -2.67 16.28
N VAL A 24 12.87 -2.68 15.54
CA VAL A 24 12.19 -1.46 15.10
C VAL A 24 10.95 -1.23 15.95
N PRO A 25 10.83 -0.10 16.65
CA PRO A 25 9.67 0.16 17.49
C PRO A 25 8.41 0.40 16.63
N VAL A 26 7.33 -0.23 17.02
CA VAL A 26 5.98 -0.01 16.51
C VAL A 26 5.22 0.81 17.53
N LEU A 27 4.69 1.95 17.12
CA LEU A 27 3.98 2.89 17.98
C LEU A 27 2.46 2.69 17.97
N GLY A 28 1.95 1.92 17.01
CA GLY A 28 0.54 1.63 16.90
C GLY A 28 0.21 0.79 15.69
N LYS A 29 -1.07 0.48 15.54
CA LYS A 29 -1.63 -0.22 14.40
C LYS A 29 -2.99 0.36 14.03
N GLY A 30 -3.41 0.15 12.82
CA GLY A 30 -4.72 0.63 12.37
C GLY A 30 -5.05 0.25 10.95
N ASN A 31 -6.11 0.83 10.44
CA ASN A 31 -6.57 0.61 9.09
C ASN A 31 -6.22 1.82 8.23
N ILE A 32 -5.94 1.58 6.96
CA ILE A 32 -5.76 2.61 5.94
C ILE A 32 -6.71 2.37 4.77
N HIS A 33 -7.16 3.44 4.14
CA HIS A 33 -7.86 3.36 2.87
C HIS A 33 -6.91 3.59 1.72
N ILE A 34 -7.00 2.75 0.70
CA ILE A 34 -6.24 2.86 -0.53
C ILE A 34 -7.16 2.91 -1.74
N VAL A 35 -6.68 3.52 -2.80
CA VAL A 35 -7.29 3.46 -4.12
C VAL A 35 -6.34 2.76 -5.06
N THR A 36 -6.87 1.82 -5.82
CA THR A 36 -6.17 1.14 -6.91
C THR A 36 -6.81 1.51 -8.24
N SER A 37 -6.07 1.39 -9.32
CA SER A 37 -6.60 1.47 -10.68
C SER A 37 -6.30 0.15 -11.39
N VAL A 38 -7.34 -0.59 -11.73
CA VAL A 38 -7.26 -1.87 -12.42
C VAL A 38 -8.18 -1.84 -13.63
N ASN A 39 -7.64 -2.13 -14.81
CA ASN A 39 -8.37 -2.10 -16.07
C ASN A 39 -9.15 -0.78 -16.29
N GLY A 40 -8.53 0.35 -15.93
CA GLY A 40 -9.15 1.67 -16.05
C GLY A 40 -10.22 2.01 -15.00
N ALA A 41 -10.56 1.09 -14.11
CA ALA A 41 -11.50 1.31 -13.02
C ALA A 41 -10.78 1.58 -11.70
N ARG A 42 -11.19 2.65 -11.01
CA ARG A 42 -10.68 2.98 -9.67
C ARG A 42 -11.55 2.29 -8.63
N LYS A 43 -10.89 1.62 -7.68
CA LYS A 43 -11.56 0.95 -6.55
C LYS A 43 -10.89 1.32 -5.24
N LYS A 44 -11.72 1.53 -4.23
CA LYS A 44 -11.28 1.76 -2.86
C LYS A 44 -11.24 0.44 -2.10
N TYR A 45 -10.15 0.22 -1.37
CA TYR A 45 -10.00 -0.90 -0.46
C TYR A 45 -9.53 -0.41 0.90
N THR A 46 -9.76 -1.24 1.91
CA THR A 46 -9.20 -1.05 3.26
C THR A 46 -8.12 -2.10 3.49
N ILE A 47 -6.95 -1.66 3.92
CA ILE A 47 -5.91 -2.55 4.44
C ILE A 47 -5.98 -2.44 5.96
N SER A 48 -6.20 -3.58 6.61
CA SER A 48 -6.31 -3.67 8.08
C SER A 48 -4.98 -4.05 8.72
N ASP A 49 -4.88 -3.79 10.02
CA ASP A 49 -3.73 -4.16 10.85
C ASP A 49 -2.38 -3.62 10.36
N VAL A 50 -2.40 -2.44 9.72
CA VAL A 50 -1.19 -1.75 9.28
C VAL A 50 -0.43 -1.25 10.50
N LEU A 51 0.83 -1.63 10.61
CA LEU A 51 1.70 -1.21 11.71
C LEU A 51 2.27 0.18 11.45
N TYR A 52 2.27 1.01 12.47
CA TYR A 52 2.90 2.32 12.43
C TYR A 52 4.29 2.27 13.08
N ALA A 53 5.31 2.29 12.24
CA ALA A 53 6.71 2.30 12.63
C ALA A 53 7.43 3.46 11.92
N PRO A 54 7.45 4.66 12.51
CA PRO A 54 7.90 5.88 11.83
C PRO A 54 9.40 5.88 11.47
N SER A 55 10.19 5.04 12.12
CA SER A 55 11.61 4.86 11.79
C SER A 55 11.87 4.02 10.53
N ILE A 56 10.85 3.37 9.99
CA ILE A 56 10.97 2.62 8.72
C ILE A 56 10.82 3.59 7.55
N VAL A 57 11.87 3.73 6.77
CA VAL A 57 11.88 4.62 5.58
C VAL A 57 11.02 4.07 4.44
N ILE A 58 10.91 2.75 4.34
CA ILE A 58 10.16 2.03 3.31
C ILE A 58 9.00 1.31 4.00
N ASN A 59 7.78 1.45 3.47
CA ASN A 59 6.62 0.74 3.99
C ASN A 59 6.50 -0.63 3.30
N PRO A 60 6.95 -1.73 3.92
CA PRO A 60 6.85 -3.06 3.32
C PRO A 60 5.40 -3.55 3.32
N PHE A 61 5.02 -4.21 2.23
CA PHE A 61 3.75 -4.89 2.10
C PHE A 61 3.96 -6.40 2.22
N SER A 62 3.24 -7.04 3.12
CA SER A 62 3.45 -8.46 3.40
C SER A 62 2.70 -9.35 2.42
N VAL A 63 3.44 -10.04 1.56
CA VAL A 63 2.88 -11.09 0.69
C VAL A 63 2.28 -12.22 1.53
N GLY A 64 2.94 -12.60 2.64
CA GLY A 64 2.43 -13.61 3.55
C GLY A 64 1.08 -13.25 4.17
N ALA A 65 0.85 -11.98 4.50
CA ALA A 65 -0.45 -11.53 4.98
C ALA A 65 -1.54 -11.64 3.91
N VAL A 66 -1.22 -11.29 2.65
CA VAL A 66 -2.15 -11.44 1.52
C VAL A 66 -2.56 -12.90 1.32
N THR A 67 -1.59 -13.81 1.32
CA THR A 67 -1.87 -15.23 1.10
C THR A 67 -2.61 -15.88 2.27
N ALA A 68 -2.34 -15.45 3.51
CA ALA A 68 -3.09 -15.89 4.68
C ALA A 68 -4.58 -15.52 4.62
N GLU A 69 -4.91 -14.42 3.95
CA GLU A 69 -6.28 -13.95 3.71
C GLU A 69 -6.91 -14.54 2.42
N GLY A 70 -6.29 -15.55 1.82
CA GLY A 70 -6.77 -16.20 0.61
C GLY A 70 -6.51 -15.40 -0.67
N GLY A 71 -5.58 -14.47 -0.63
CA GLY A 71 -5.08 -13.80 -1.82
C GLY A 71 -3.96 -14.57 -2.52
N GLU A 72 -3.70 -14.21 -3.75
CA GLU A 72 -2.60 -14.74 -4.55
C GLU A 72 -1.75 -13.58 -5.07
N VAL A 73 -0.44 -13.78 -5.12
CA VAL A 73 0.49 -12.79 -5.67
C VAL A 73 1.33 -13.44 -6.75
N HIS A 74 1.24 -12.91 -7.97
CA HIS A 74 1.98 -13.37 -9.14
C HIS A 74 3.02 -12.34 -9.53
N PHE A 75 4.27 -12.75 -9.63
CA PHE A 75 5.38 -11.88 -10.04
C PHE A 75 5.81 -12.21 -11.46
N THR A 76 6.00 -11.17 -12.25
CA THR A 76 6.65 -11.23 -13.55
C THR A 76 7.95 -10.41 -13.51
N GLU A 77 8.67 -10.34 -14.61
CA GLU A 77 9.89 -9.54 -14.68
C GLU A 77 9.66 -8.05 -14.38
N SER A 78 8.53 -7.50 -14.80
CA SER A 78 8.24 -6.05 -14.73
C SER A 78 7.15 -5.67 -13.75
N GLN A 79 6.26 -6.60 -13.39
CA GLN A 79 5.06 -6.33 -12.61
C GLN A 79 4.77 -7.42 -11.59
N ALA A 80 3.95 -7.08 -10.60
CA ALA A 80 3.28 -8.05 -9.76
C ALA A 80 1.77 -7.80 -9.77
N PHE A 81 1.01 -8.86 -9.62
CA PHE A 81 -0.44 -8.87 -9.63
C PHE A 81 -0.96 -9.48 -8.34
N ILE A 82 -1.83 -8.76 -7.66
CA ILE A 82 -2.44 -9.20 -6.41
C ILE A 82 -3.91 -9.50 -6.70
N GLU A 83 -4.28 -10.75 -6.56
CA GLU A 83 -5.61 -11.28 -6.84
C GLU A 83 -6.27 -11.84 -5.59
N ARG A 84 -7.59 -11.83 -5.56
CA ARG A 84 -8.42 -12.53 -4.58
C ARG A 84 -9.69 -12.99 -5.26
N ASN A 85 -10.05 -14.26 -5.06
CA ASN A 85 -11.20 -14.90 -5.72
C ASN A 85 -11.17 -14.73 -7.24
N ARG A 86 -10.01 -14.97 -7.86
CA ARG A 86 -9.76 -14.83 -9.32
C ARG A 86 -10.05 -13.42 -9.85
N THR A 87 -10.05 -12.42 -8.98
CA THR A 87 -10.26 -11.01 -9.35
C THR A 87 -9.01 -10.21 -9.02
N LEU A 88 -8.47 -9.53 -10.02
CA LEU A 88 -7.34 -8.62 -9.86
C LEU A 88 -7.76 -7.44 -8.97
N LYS A 89 -7.04 -7.24 -7.89
CA LYS A 89 -7.30 -6.17 -6.90
C LYS A 89 -6.30 -5.04 -7.00
N MET A 90 -5.03 -5.36 -7.17
CA MET A 90 -3.94 -4.41 -7.21
C MET A 90 -2.87 -4.89 -8.17
N THR A 91 -2.08 -3.93 -8.66
CA THR A 91 -0.85 -4.19 -9.38
C THR A 91 0.32 -3.55 -8.67
N ALA A 92 1.51 -4.00 -8.99
CA ALA A 92 2.74 -3.36 -8.60
C ALA A 92 3.71 -3.31 -9.78
N THR A 93 4.47 -2.25 -9.88
CA THR A 93 5.46 -2.04 -10.92
C THR A 93 6.85 -2.26 -10.35
N ARG A 94 7.68 -3.03 -11.05
CA ARG A 94 9.08 -3.22 -10.67
C ARG A 94 9.82 -1.90 -10.83
N ILE A 95 10.55 -1.55 -9.80
CA ILE A 95 11.43 -0.39 -9.76
C ILE A 95 12.89 -0.84 -9.68
N ASP A 96 13.81 0.13 -9.66
CA ASP A 96 15.22 -0.13 -9.42
C ASP A 96 15.44 -0.97 -8.14
N ASN A 97 16.56 -1.67 -8.06
CA ASN A 97 16.90 -2.59 -6.96
C ASN A 97 16.02 -3.85 -6.83
N LYS A 98 15.35 -4.26 -7.90
CA LYS A 98 14.52 -5.48 -7.94
C LYS A 98 13.34 -5.49 -6.97
N LEU A 99 12.87 -4.32 -6.56
CA LEU A 99 11.69 -4.16 -5.72
C LEU A 99 10.45 -3.87 -6.57
N TYR A 100 9.28 -4.22 -6.05
CA TYR A 100 8.00 -3.92 -6.66
C TYR A 100 7.27 -2.87 -5.81
N ARG A 101 6.89 -1.77 -6.45
CA ARG A 101 6.11 -0.71 -5.82
C ARG A 101 4.65 -0.90 -6.16
N LEU A 102 3.79 -0.99 -5.15
CA LEU A 102 2.34 -1.04 -5.35
C LEU A 102 1.83 0.20 -6.07
N ASP A 103 0.99 0.00 -7.08
CA ASP A 103 0.33 1.05 -7.86
C ASP A 103 -0.96 1.49 -7.14
N ILE A 104 -0.79 2.09 -5.97
CA ILE A 104 -1.88 2.51 -5.10
C ILE A 104 -1.70 3.97 -4.66
N ALA A 105 -2.80 4.60 -4.27
CA ALA A 105 -2.80 5.84 -3.51
C ALA A 105 -3.42 5.60 -2.13
N VAL A 106 -2.81 6.15 -1.08
CA VAL A 106 -3.37 6.15 0.27
C VAL A 106 -4.32 7.34 0.40
N LEU A 107 -5.56 7.10 0.81
CA LEU A 107 -6.53 8.16 1.06
C LEU A 107 -6.41 8.65 2.50
N ARG A 108 -6.47 9.96 2.68
CA ARG A 108 -6.69 10.59 3.99
C ARG A 108 -8.18 10.69 4.26
N ASP A 109 -8.57 10.65 5.53
CA ASP A 109 -9.99 10.69 5.95
C ASP A 109 -10.78 11.87 5.38
N ASN A 110 -10.12 12.98 5.04
CA ASN A 110 -10.75 14.18 4.50
C ASN A 110 -10.85 14.21 2.97
N GLU A 111 -10.41 13.15 2.28
CA GLU A 111 -10.45 13.07 0.81
C GLU A 111 -11.67 12.28 0.36
N ALA A 112 -12.63 12.97 -0.27
CA ALA A 112 -13.79 12.31 -0.88
C ALA A 112 -13.34 11.40 -2.03
N PHE A 113 -13.67 10.11 -1.95
CA PHE A 113 -13.49 9.20 -3.06
C PHE A 113 -14.54 9.49 -4.13
N ILE A 114 -14.12 10.07 -5.24
CA ILE A 114 -14.96 10.24 -6.44
C ILE A 114 -14.58 9.13 -7.41
N ALA A 115 -15.48 8.17 -7.60
CA ALA A 115 -15.38 7.16 -8.66
C ALA A 115 -15.65 7.82 -10.02
N ARG A 116 -14.65 8.48 -10.60
CA ARG A 116 -14.72 8.98 -11.97
C ARG A 116 -14.12 7.96 -12.93
N PRO A 117 -14.70 7.74 -14.13
CA PRO A 117 -14.02 6.98 -15.17
C PRO A 117 -12.68 7.65 -15.49
N PHE A 118 -11.64 6.86 -15.54
CA PHE A 118 -10.28 7.35 -15.73
C PHE A 118 -10.06 7.72 -17.20
N GLN A 119 -9.84 9.01 -17.49
CA GLN A 119 -9.41 9.53 -18.79
C GLN A 119 -8.08 10.30 -18.72
N ARG A 120 -7.19 10.00 -17.76
CA ARG A 120 -5.92 10.72 -17.63
C ARG A 120 -4.74 9.76 -17.60
N SER A 121 -3.63 10.21 -18.22
CA SER A 121 -2.38 9.46 -18.27
C SER A 121 -1.75 9.28 -16.88
N LEU A 122 -0.87 8.29 -16.73
CA LEU A 122 -0.09 8.05 -15.51
C LEU A 122 0.65 9.31 -15.01
N GLN A 123 1.02 10.23 -15.91
CA GLN A 123 1.67 11.49 -15.56
C GLN A 123 0.73 12.47 -14.86
N ASP A 124 -0.55 12.54 -15.25
CA ASP A 124 -1.54 13.39 -14.58
C ASP A 124 -1.88 12.88 -13.17
N TRP A 125 -1.72 11.59 -12.93
CA TRP A 125 -1.84 10.99 -11.61
C TRP A 125 -0.80 11.57 -10.63
N HIS A 126 0.45 11.73 -11.07
CA HIS A 126 1.53 12.26 -10.24
C HIS A 126 1.31 13.73 -9.86
N GLN A 127 0.67 14.52 -10.71
CA GLN A 127 0.43 15.94 -10.46
C GLN A 127 -0.80 16.20 -9.59
N THR A 128 -1.86 15.40 -9.71
CA THR A 128 -3.10 15.58 -8.95
C THR A 128 -3.00 15.01 -7.52
N ILE A 129 -2.14 14.01 -7.29
CA ILE A 129 -1.88 13.37 -6.00
C ILE A 129 -0.53 13.84 -5.43
N GLY A 130 0.15 14.76 -6.09
CA GLY A 130 1.52 15.21 -5.84
C GLY A 130 1.82 15.84 -4.48
N HIS A 131 0.86 15.92 -3.56
CA HIS A 131 1.06 16.31 -2.17
C HIS A 131 0.77 15.19 -1.15
N ILE A 132 0.36 14.02 -1.60
CA ILE A 132 0.34 12.84 -0.76
C ILE A 132 1.75 12.28 -0.79
N GLY A 133 2.52 12.53 0.27
CA GLY A 133 3.89 12.04 0.37
C GLY A 133 3.96 10.56 -0.03
N TYR A 134 4.87 10.25 -0.92
CA TYR A 134 5.12 8.90 -1.43
C TYR A 134 5.43 7.95 -0.27
N SER A 135 4.42 7.35 0.30
CA SER A 135 4.61 6.15 1.09
C SER A 135 4.88 5.04 0.09
N LYS A 136 6.16 4.78 -0.17
CA LYS A 136 6.59 3.66 -1.01
C LYS A 136 6.19 2.37 -0.30
N LEU A 137 5.01 1.85 -0.59
CA LEU A 137 4.67 0.49 -0.21
C LEU A 137 5.45 -0.45 -1.15
N ILE A 138 6.42 -1.14 -0.61
CA ILE A 138 7.26 -2.08 -1.34
C ILE A 138 6.83 -3.49 -0.98
N ILE A 139 6.56 -4.30 -2.00
CA ILE A 139 6.35 -5.74 -1.83
C ILE A 139 7.74 -6.40 -1.78
N THR A 140 8.06 -7.00 -0.69
CA THR A 140 9.24 -7.86 -0.53
C THR A 140 8.85 -9.32 -0.67
#